data_3b62f01c44e6d623f43f25f06febbd48
#
_entry.id   3b62f01c44e6d623f43f25f06febbd48
#
_cell.length_a   1.000
_cell.length_b   1.000
_cell.length_c   1.000
_cell.angle_alpha   90.00
_cell.angle_beta   90.00
_cell.angle_gamma   90.00
#
_symmetry.space_group_name_H-M   'P 1'
#
loop_
_entity.id
_entity.type
_entity.pdbx_description
1 polymer ?
#
loop_
_entity_poly.entity_id
_entity_poly.type
_entity_poly.pdbx_seq_one_letter_code
_entity_poly.pdbx_strand_id
1 'polypeptide(L)'
;MEWDCWRTPAGRRPELRLKTIFDGVQELIAEFAPDAVVLEESFVGVDARTALSVGQARGAVMVAAADAGVECAEYAPTRVKQTVCGYGRAEKAQVQRMVMAILGLKQPPTPHHAADALAVAICHALAPPLLKIA
;
A
#
# COMPACT_ATOMS: atom_id res chain seq x y z
N MET A 1 -4.55 4.46 14.68
CA MET A 1 -3.92 3.92 13.46
C MET A 1 -3.85 2.40 13.57
N GLU A 2 -4.20 1.73 12.50
CA GLU A 2 -4.29 0.28 12.46
C GLU A 2 -3.62 -0.27 11.20
N TRP A 3 -3.15 -1.49 11.28
CA TRP A 3 -2.67 -2.26 10.13
C TRP A 3 -3.08 -3.71 10.27
N ASP A 4 -3.24 -4.39 9.13
CA ASP A 4 -3.63 -5.79 9.07
C ASP A 4 -3.12 -6.43 7.77
N CYS A 5 -3.34 -7.70 7.62
CA CYS A 5 -2.95 -8.46 6.43
C CYS A 5 -4.04 -9.45 6.06
N TRP A 6 -4.59 -9.31 4.86
CA TRP A 6 -5.51 -10.32 4.33
C TRP A 6 -4.73 -11.45 3.68
N ARG A 7 -5.14 -12.66 3.97
CA ARG A 7 -4.58 -13.86 3.35
C ARG A 7 -5.60 -14.44 2.39
N THR A 8 -5.18 -14.64 1.14
CA THR A 8 -6.01 -15.28 0.12
C THR A 8 -5.40 -16.63 -0.21
N PRO A 9 -6.10 -17.77 0.07
CA PRO A 9 -5.54 -19.10 -0.18
C PRO A 9 -5.19 -19.30 -1.66
N ALA A 10 -3.99 -19.84 -1.94
CA ALA A 10 -3.46 -19.99 -3.29
C ALA A 10 -4.32 -20.89 -4.18
N GLY A 11 -4.99 -21.90 -3.61
CA GLY A 11 -5.86 -22.81 -4.35
C GLY A 11 -7.26 -22.28 -4.65
N ARG A 12 -7.58 -21.08 -4.18
CA ARG A 12 -8.88 -20.46 -4.43
C ARG A 12 -8.93 -19.85 -5.83
N ARG A 13 -10.10 -19.86 -6.47
CA ARG A 13 -10.30 -19.26 -7.79
C ARG A 13 -9.88 -17.78 -7.79
N PRO A 14 -9.20 -17.30 -8.82
CA PRO A 14 -8.69 -15.93 -8.89
C PRO A 14 -9.75 -14.85 -8.65
N GLU A 15 -10.92 -14.98 -9.24
CA GLU A 15 -12.00 -14.01 -9.10
C GLU A 15 -12.50 -13.90 -7.65
N LEU A 16 -12.49 -15.00 -6.91
CA LEU A 16 -12.88 -15.00 -5.49
C LEU A 16 -11.81 -14.38 -4.60
N ARG A 17 -10.54 -14.58 -4.96
CA ARG A 17 -9.42 -13.92 -4.26
C ARG A 17 -9.49 -12.41 -4.46
N LEU A 18 -9.74 -11.96 -5.68
CA LEU A 18 -9.89 -10.54 -6.00
C LEU A 18 -11.12 -9.93 -5.32
N LYS A 19 -12.21 -10.67 -5.25
CA LYS A 19 -13.40 -10.22 -4.51
C LYS A 19 -13.11 -10.03 -3.02
N THR A 20 -12.33 -10.92 -2.42
CA THR A 20 -11.91 -10.76 -1.02
C THR A 20 -11.17 -9.44 -0.81
N ILE A 21 -10.25 -9.08 -1.72
CA ILE A 21 -9.51 -7.83 -1.67
C ILE A 21 -10.47 -6.64 -1.84
N PHE A 22 -11.32 -6.69 -2.84
CA PHE A 22 -12.31 -5.65 -3.12
C PHE A 22 -13.21 -5.38 -1.90
N ASP A 23 -13.81 -6.43 -1.37
CA ASP A 23 -14.71 -6.33 -0.21
C ASP A 23 -13.96 -5.79 1.02
N GLY A 24 -12.74 -6.26 1.27
CA GLY A 24 -11.93 -5.79 2.38
C GLY A 24 -11.61 -4.30 2.29
N VAL A 25 -11.25 -3.82 1.11
CA VAL A 25 -10.99 -2.39 0.90
C VAL A 25 -12.26 -1.57 1.11
N GLN A 26 -13.40 -2.03 0.60
CA GLN A 26 -14.67 -1.33 0.80
C GLN A 26 -15.08 -1.27 2.27
N GLU A 27 -14.88 -2.34 3.02
CA GLU A 27 -15.15 -2.36 4.46
C GLU A 27 -14.26 -1.35 5.20
N LEU A 28 -12.97 -1.28 4.87
CA LEU A 28 -12.05 -0.31 5.47
C LEU A 28 -12.44 1.13 5.14
N ILE A 29 -12.84 1.39 3.90
CA ILE A 29 -13.29 2.72 3.49
C ILE A 29 -14.55 3.12 4.27
N ALA A 30 -15.49 2.19 4.43
CA ALA A 30 -16.71 2.46 5.20
C ALA A 30 -16.42 2.71 6.68
N GLU A 31 -15.47 1.99 7.26
CA GLU A 31 -15.11 2.11 8.67
C GLU A 31 -14.32 3.38 8.97
N PHE A 32 -13.31 3.70 8.18
CA PHE A 32 -12.35 4.77 8.47
C PHE A 32 -12.60 6.06 7.69
N ALA A 33 -13.44 6.04 6.66
CA ALA A 33 -13.71 7.19 5.79
C ALA A 33 -12.43 7.93 5.36
N PRO A 34 -11.45 7.23 4.75
CA PRO A 34 -10.17 7.85 4.39
C PRO A 34 -10.33 8.86 3.25
N ASP A 35 -9.42 9.82 3.18
CA ASP A 35 -9.36 10.80 2.07
C ASP A 35 -8.78 10.17 0.80
N ALA A 36 -7.93 9.17 0.92
CA ALA A 36 -7.29 8.51 -0.20
C ALA A 36 -6.95 7.06 0.10
N VAL A 37 -6.91 6.25 -0.94
CA VAL A 37 -6.31 4.91 -0.95
C VAL A 37 -4.98 5.02 -1.68
N VAL A 38 -3.92 4.51 -1.09
CA VAL A 38 -2.56 4.70 -1.61
C VAL A 38 -1.90 3.34 -1.86
N LEU A 39 -1.33 3.20 -3.06
CA LEU A 39 -0.67 1.98 -3.52
C LEU A 39 0.80 2.21 -3.80
N GLU A 40 1.63 1.21 -3.51
CA GLU A 40 3.01 1.18 -3.94
C GLU A 40 3.11 0.54 -5.33
N GLU A 41 3.89 1.14 -6.22
CA GLU A 41 4.23 0.53 -7.51
C GLU A 41 5.38 -0.46 -7.29
N SER A 42 5.11 -1.77 -7.34
CA SER A 42 6.07 -2.82 -6.99
C SER A 42 6.22 -3.86 -8.09
N PHE A 43 6.60 -3.41 -9.31
CA PHE A 43 6.70 -4.33 -10.45
C PHE A 43 8.14 -4.68 -10.83
N VAL A 44 9.14 -4.00 -10.27
CA VAL A 44 10.54 -4.16 -10.64
C VAL A 44 11.09 -5.46 -10.03
N GLY A 45 11.70 -6.31 -10.87
CA GLY A 45 12.37 -7.53 -10.42
C GLY A 45 11.46 -8.73 -10.19
N VAL A 46 10.17 -8.65 -10.53
CA VAL A 46 9.25 -9.80 -10.45
C VAL A 46 9.06 -10.43 -11.83
N ASP A 47 8.78 -11.75 -11.86
CA ASP A 47 8.45 -12.44 -13.10
C ASP A 47 7.07 -12.03 -13.63
N ALA A 48 6.79 -12.37 -14.89
CA ALA A 48 5.55 -11.97 -15.57
C ALA A 48 4.29 -12.50 -14.86
N ARG A 49 4.34 -13.70 -14.32
CA ARG A 49 3.20 -14.32 -13.63
C ARG A 49 2.87 -13.59 -12.33
N THR A 50 3.91 -13.28 -11.55
CA THR A 50 3.76 -12.51 -10.31
C THR A 50 3.29 -11.08 -10.61
N ALA A 51 3.85 -10.45 -11.63
CA ALA A 51 3.44 -9.11 -12.05
C ALA A 51 1.95 -9.07 -12.45
N LEU A 52 1.48 -10.10 -13.16
CA LEU A 52 0.07 -10.20 -13.54
C LEU A 52 -0.84 -10.32 -12.30
N SER A 53 -0.48 -11.17 -11.36
CA SER A 53 -1.26 -11.35 -10.12
C SER A 53 -1.29 -10.08 -9.28
N VAL A 54 -0.16 -9.39 -9.14
CA VAL A 54 -0.07 -8.11 -8.44
C VAL A 54 -0.92 -7.05 -9.15
N GLY A 55 -0.85 -6.98 -10.48
CA GLY A 55 -1.64 -6.04 -11.27
C GLY A 55 -3.15 -6.26 -11.11
N GLN A 56 -3.59 -7.52 -11.07
CA GLN A 56 -5.00 -7.84 -10.81
C GLN A 56 -5.44 -7.39 -9.43
N ALA A 57 -4.64 -7.65 -8.39
CA ALA A 57 -4.94 -7.22 -7.04
C ALA A 57 -5.01 -5.69 -6.94
N ARG A 58 -4.06 -4.99 -7.57
CA ARG A 58 -4.07 -3.52 -7.65
C ARG A 58 -5.35 -3.01 -8.31
N GLY A 59 -5.76 -3.64 -9.42
CA GLY A 59 -7.01 -3.29 -10.10
C GLY A 59 -8.23 -3.42 -9.20
N ALA A 60 -8.31 -4.48 -8.41
CA ALA A 60 -9.39 -4.67 -7.45
C ALA A 60 -9.44 -3.55 -6.41
N VAL A 61 -8.27 -3.16 -5.87
CA VAL A 61 -8.17 -2.04 -4.91
C VAL A 61 -8.60 -0.72 -5.56
N MET A 62 -8.13 -0.44 -6.78
CA MET A 62 -8.45 0.80 -7.50
C MET A 62 -9.95 0.91 -7.78
N VAL A 63 -10.57 -0.18 -8.22
CA VAL A 63 -12.03 -0.21 -8.47
C VAL A 63 -12.81 -0.04 -7.18
N ALA A 64 -12.38 -0.66 -6.09
CA ALA A 64 -13.03 -0.51 -4.79
C ALA A 64 -12.99 0.95 -4.31
N ALA A 65 -11.85 1.61 -4.48
CA ALA A 65 -11.70 3.03 -4.14
C ALA A 65 -12.60 3.91 -5.00
N ALA A 66 -12.60 3.70 -6.31
CA ALA A 66 -13.41 4.48 -7.24
C ALA A 66 -14.90 4.28 -6.99
N ASP A 67 -15.33 3.06 -6.71
CA ASP A 67 -16.73 2.74 -6.40
C ASP A 67 -17.21 3.46 -5.13
N ALA A 68 -16.32 3.64 -4.17
CA ALA A 68 -16.60 4.37 -2.93
C ALA A 68 -16.39 5.89 -3.06
N GLY A 69 -15.97 6.38 -4.22
CA GLY A 69 -15.71 7.80 -4.43
C GLY A 69 -14.44 8.31 -3.76
N VAL A 70 -13.47 7.43 -3.48
CA VAL A 70 -12.22 7.78 -2.82
C VAL A 70 -11.08 7.83 -3.84
N GLU A 71 -10.27 8.86 -3.76
CA GLU A 71 -9.10 9.02 -4.63
C GLU A 71 -8.10 7.90 -4.40
N CYS A 72 -7.48 7.42 -5.49
CA CYS A 72 -6.43 6.42 -5.44
C CYS A 72 -5.13 7.02 -5.96
N ALA A 73 -4.07 6.99 -5.14
CA ALA A 73 -2.75 7.50 -5.48
C ALA A 73 -1.72 6.37 -5.50
N GLU A 74 -0.65 6.55 -6.28
CA GLU A 74 0.41 5.56 -6.43
C GLU A 74 1.79 6.21 -6.28
N TYR A 75 2.72 5.48 -5.66
CA TYR A 75 4.10 5.94 -5.49
C TYR A 75 5.10 4.83 -5.82
N ALA A 76 6.14 5.20 -6.56
CA ALA A 76 7.26 4.29 -6.84
C ALA A 76 8.07 4.01 -5.57
N PRO A 77 8.69 2.83 -5.42
CA PRO A 77 9.49 2.49 -4.24
C PRO A 77 10.60 3.48 -3.93
N THR A 78 11.28 4.01 -4.95
CA THR A 78 12.32 5.03 -4.77
C THR A 78 11.77 6.31 -4.17
N ARG A 79 10.55 6.69 -4.56
CA ARG A 79 9.89 7.88 -4.03
C ARG A 79 9.51 7.69 -2.56
N VAL A 80 9.01 6.52 -2.21
CA VAL A 80 8.69 6.18 -0.81
C VAL A 80 9.94 6.26 0.05
N LYS A 81 11.03 5.65 -0.39
CA LYS A 81 12.32 5.67 0.33
C LYS A 81 12.84 7.09 0.49
N GLN A 82 12.79 7.89 -0.56
CA GLN A 82 13.25 9.27 -0.51
C GLN A 82 12.43 10.12 0.46
N THR A 83 11.12 9.97 0.46
CA THR A 83 10.25 10.72 1.36
C THR A 83 10.42 10.29 2.81
N VAL A 84 10.47 8.98 3.07
CA VAL A 84 10.54 8.44 4.44
C VAL A 84 11.94 8.54 5.03
N CYS A 85 12.98 8.28 4.24
CA CYS A 85 14.38 8.18 4.71
C CYS A 85 15.28 9.34 4.25
N GLY A 86 14.85 10.14 3.30
CA GLY A 86 15.64 11.23 2.75
C GLY A 86 16.50 10.87 1.53
N TYR A 87 16.54 9.59 1.12
CA TYR A 87 17.21 9.18 -0.12
C TYR A 87 16.61 7.91 -0.70
N GLY A 88 16.65 7.79 -2.05
CA GLY A 88 15.93 6.76 -2.79
C GLY A 88 16.54 5.37 -2.78
N ARG A 89 17.74 5.21 -2.18
CA ARG A 89 18.44 3.92 -2.07
C ARG A 89 18.47 3.37 -0.66
N ALA A 90 17.59 3.85 0.21
CA ALA A 90 17.48 3.36 1.57
C ALA A 90 17.20 1.86 1.59
N GLU A 91 17.86 1.15 2.49
CA GLU A 91 17.61 -0.28 2.69
C GLU A 91 16.29 -0.50 3.42
N LYS A 92 15.70 -1.67 3.25
CA LYS A 92 14.42 -2.04 3.86
C LYS A 92 14.42 -1.87 5.37
N ALA A 93 15.49 -2.28 6.05
CA ALA A 93 15.64 -2.14 7.48
C ALA A 93 15.60 -0.67 7.92
N GLN A 94 16.18 0.22 7.12
CA GLN A 94 16.17 1.66 7.40
C GLN A 94 14.77 2.25 7.22
N VAL A 95 14.05 1.85 6.18
CA VAL A 95 12.65 2.27 5.99
C VAL A 95 11.80 1.85 7.18
N GLN A 96 11.94 0.63 7.66
CA GLN A 96 11.22 0.13 8.83
C GLN A 96 11.53 0.94 10.08
N ARG A 97 12.80 1.26 10.33
CA ARG A 97 13.20 2.09 11.47
C ARG A 97 12.59 3.49 11.40
N MET A 98 12.57 4.09 10.21
CA MET A 98 11.98 5.41 10.03
C MET A 98 10.46 5.39 10.21
N VAL A 99 9.78 4.36 9.71
CA VAL A 99 8.35 4.18 9.95
C VAL A 99 8.05 4.11 11.44
N MET A 100 8.82 3.31 12.18
CA MET A 100 8.69 3.23 13.65
C MET A 100 8.87 4.58 14.31
N ALA A 101 9.91 5.31 13.93
CA ALA A 101 10.23 6.62 14.52
C ALA A 101 9.14 7.66 14.22
N ILE A 102 8.67 7.73 12.97
CA ILE A 102 7.66 8.69 12.55
C ILE A 102 6.32 8.43 13.25
N LEU A 103 5.95 7.17 13.39
CA LEU A 103 4.67 6.77 13.98
C LEU A 103 4.72 6.53 15.49
N GLY A 104 5.91 6.63 16.10
CA GLY A 104 6.07 6.41 17.54
C GLY A 104 5.82 4.97 17.98
N LEU A 105 6.13 4.00 17.12
CA LEU A 105 5.92 2.58 17.42
C LEU A 105 7.07 2.02 18.25
N LYS A 106 6.75 1.15 19.20
CA LYS A 106 7.74 0.48 20.05
C LYS A 106 8.37 -0.74 19.38
N GLN A 107 7.66 -1.35 18.43
CA GLN A 107 8.10 -2.52 17.69
C GLN A 107 7.76 -2.36 16.21
N PRO A 108 8.52 -3.02 15.31
CA PRO A 108 8.21 -2.94 13.88
C PRO A 108 6.85 -3.57 13.58
N PRO A 109 6.07 -2.98 12.67
CA PRO A 109 4.81 -3.57 12.22
C PRO A 109 5.04 -4.96 11.62
N THR A 110 4.16 -5.90 11.94
CA THR A 110 4.23 -7.27 11.41
C THR A 110 2.91 -7.66 10.76
N PRO A 111 2.93 -8.43 9.66
CA PRO A 111 4.12 -8.85 8.89
C PRO A 111 4.81 -7.64 8.23
N HIS A 112 5.99 -7.84 7.65
CA HIS A 112 6.76 -6.73 7.04
C HIS A 112 6.01 -6.01 5.91
N HIS A 113 5.05 -6.66 5.27
CA HIS A 113 4.16 -6.02 4.29
C HIS A 113 3.34 -4.88 4.91
N ALA A 114 3.01 -4.98 6.19
CA ALA A 114 2.34 -3.89 6.90
C ALA A 114 3.25 -2.66 7.04
N ALA A 115 4.54 -2.87 7.28
CA ALA A 115 5.53 -1.77 7.30
C ALA A 115 5.64 -1.09 5.93
N ASP A 116 5.63 -1.87 4.85
CA ASP A 116 5.65 -1.33 3.48
C ASP A 116 4.40 -0.48 3.21
N ALA A 117 3.23 -0.94 3.61
CA ALA A 117 1.98 -0.21 3.46
C ALA A 117 1.97 1.10 4.27
N LEU A 118 2.46 1.07 5.49
CA LEU A 118 2.59 2.27 6.32
C LEU A 118 3.57 3.27 5.72
N ALA A 119 4.68 2.81 5.14
CA ALA A 119 5.65 3.68 4.47
C ALA A 119 5.01 4.42 3.29
N VAL A 120 4.22 3.75 2.48
CA VAL A 120 3.49 4.36 1.35
C VAL A 120 2.48 5.39 1.85
N ALA A 121 1.76 5.09 2.92
CA ALA A 121 0.81 6.02 3.52
C ALA A 121 1.52 7.28 4.05
N ILE A 122 2.64 7.13 4.71
CA ILE A 122 3.47 8.26 5.17
C ILE A 122 3.94 9.09 3.98
N CYS A 123 4.41 8.45 2.92
CA CYS A 123 4.83 9.13 1.69
C CYS A 123 3.72 10.04 1.16
N HIS A 124 2.50 9.53 1.07
CA HIS A 124 1.36 10.31 0.61
C HIS A 124 1.04 11.47 1.56
N ALA A 125 1.04 11.23 2.86
CA ALA A 125 0.76 12.25 3.87
C ALA A 125 1.73 13.41 3.82
N LEU A 126 3.01 13.14 3.52
CA LEU A 126 4.09 14.13 3.43
C LEU A 126 4.28 14.71 2.02
N ALA A 127 3.60 14.17 1.00
CA ALA A 127 3.74 14.63 -0.37
C ALA A 127 3.17 16.05 -0.53
N PRO A 128 3.84 16.92 -1.32
CA PRO A 128 3.28 18.24 -1.65
C PRO A 128 1.94 18.09 -2.38
N PRO A 129 1.01 19.06 -2.21
CA PRO A 129 -0.31 19.00 -2.84
C PRO A 129 -0.27 18.78 -4.37
N LEU A 130 0.69 19.38 -5.04
CA LEU A 130 0.84 19.25 -6.50
C LEU A 130 1.17 17.83 -6.94
N LEU A 131 1.86 17.05 -6.11
CA LEU A 131 2.18 15.65 -6.40
C LEU A 131 0.99 14.73 -6.15
N LYS A 132 0.04 15.15 -5.32
CA LYS A 132 -1.16 14.38 -5.03
C LYS A 132 -2.18 14.43 -6.16
N ILE A 133 -2.07 15.41 -7.03
CA ILE A 133 -2.98 15.61 -8.16
C ILE A 133 -2.51 14.84 -9.41
N ALA A 134 -1.23 14.52 -9.48
CA ALA A 134 -0.62 13.89 -10.65
C ALA A 134 -0.98 12.42 -10.81
#